data_18f1fdb0985933313ae2c43582126a6c
#
_entry.id   18f1fdb0985933313ae2c43582126a6c
#
_cell.length_a   1.000
_cell.length_b   1.000
_cell.length_c   1.000
_cell.angle_alpha   90.00
_cell.angle_beta   90.00
_cell.angle_gamma   90.00
#
_symmetry.space_group_name_H-M   'P 1'
#
loop_
_entity.id
_entity.type
_entity.pdbx_description
1 polymer ?
#
loop_
_entity_poly.entity_id
_entity_poly.type
_entity_poly.pdbx_seq_one_letter_code
_entity_poly.pdbx_strand_id
1 'polypeptide(L)'
;MKVVFLVQGMSVAASRYRVLQYLPFFHTAGVDTKVFEFPAGVAGWSSLWEPLRDGDIIFVQRKRLPRSVLLALKRLKKKIVYDFDDAVMFKNSLSKNPYSLRRTMSFKRMLHYTDFVVAGNEFLKQEAEKYHSNVKVLPTPVDAERYQEKQISVSDTVNLGWIGDHGSI
;
A
#
# COMPACT_ATOMS: atom_id res chain seq x y z
N MET A 1 6.74 -5.86 19.63
CA MET A 1 6.60 -6.20 18.21
C MET A 1 7.03 -4.99 17.39
N LYS A 2 7.86 -5.20 16.37
CA LYS A 2 8.38 -4.13 15.51
C LYS A 2 7.83 -4.28 14.11
N VAL A 3 7.22 -3.22 13.57
CA VAL A 3 6.67 -3.19 12.20
C VAL A 3 7.44 -2.17 11.37
N VAL A 4 7.97 -2.61 10.24
CA VAL A 4 8.63 -1.75 9.26
C VAL A 4 7.70 -1.55 8.08
N PHE A 5 7.31 -0.31 7.85
CA PHE A 5 6.48 0.10 6.73
C PHE A 5 7.35 0.59 5.57
N LEU A 6 7.16 0.00 4.40
CA LEU A 6 7.70 0.50 3.14
C LEU A 6 6.56 1.17 2.36
N VAL A 7 6.57 2.48 2.29
CA VAL A 7 5.51 3.28 1.66
C VAL A 7 5.95 3.86 0.31
N GLN A 8 4.99 4.21 -0.51
CA GLN A 8 5.26 4.75 -1.84
C GLN A 8 5.97 6.10 -1.80
N GLY A 9 5.66 6.93 -0.81
CA GLY A 9 6.24 8.24 -0.52
C GLY A 9 5.49 8.88 0.64
N MET A 10 6.15 9.64 1.49
CA MET A 10 5.53 10.23 2.69
C MET A 10 4.45 11.26 2.35
N SER A 11 4.59 11.97 1.23
CA SER A 11 3.62 12.96 0.74
C SER A 11 2.47 12.37 -0.06
N VAL A 12 2.53 11.08 -0.42
CA VAL A 12 1.53 10.42 -1.26
C VAL A 12 0.25 10.17 -0.46
N ALA A 13 -0.90 10.51 -1.04
CA ALA A 13 -2.20 10.34 -0.39
C ALA A 13 -2.45 8.89 0.09
N ALA A 14 -2.13 7.90 -0.74
CA ALA A 14 -2.26 6.49 -0.36
C ALA A 14 -1.44 6.14 0.88
N SER A 15 -0.21 6.66 1.03
CA SER A 15 0.61 6.42 2.23
C SER A 15 -0.01 7.07 3.46
N ARG A 16 -0.54 8.27 3.33
CA ARG A 16 -1.22 8.97 4.41
C ARG A 16 -2.45 8.21 4.91
N TYR A 17 -3.34 7.82 4.00
CA TYR A 17 -4.61 7.19 4.36
C TYR A 17 -4.49 5.70 4.72
N ARG A 18 -3.47 4.99 4.26
CA ARG A 18 -3.36 3.55 4.52
C ARG A 18 -2.29 3.17 5.52
N VAL A 19 -1.36 4.08 5.86
CA VAL A 19 -0.29 3.82 6.81
C VAL A 19 -0.16 4.94 7.85
N LEU A 20 0.14 6.17 7.43
CA LEU A 20 0.59 7.21 8.36
C LEU A 20 -0.46 7.60 9.39
N GLN A 21 -1.73 7.66 9.02
CA GLN A 21 -2.81 7.99 9.96
C GLN A 21 -3.01 6.94 11.06
N TYR A 22 -2.52 5.72 10.87
CA TYR A 22 -2.63 4.65 11.86
C TYR A 22 -1.46 4.57 12.84
N LEU A 23 -0.35 5.28 12.59
CA LEU A 23 0.83 5.21 13.44
C LEU A 23 0.55 5.55 14.91
N PRO A 24 -0.28 6.57 15.24
CA PRO A 24 -0.64 6.84 16.64
C PRO A 24 -1.32 5.65 17.32
N PHE A 25 -2.20 4.95 16.60
CA PHE A 25 -2.91 3.77 17.13
C PHE A 25 -1.97 2.59 17.35
N PHE A 26 -1.01 2.36 16.44
CA PHE A 26 0.03 1.35 16.65
C PHE A 26 0.88 1.67 17.88
N HIS A 27 1.26 2.92 18.05
CA HIS A 27 2.03 3.36 19.20
C HIS A 27 1.26 3.15 20.52
N THR A 28 -0.01 3.53 20.57
CA THR A 28 -0.89 3.29 21.73
C THR A 28 -1.05 1.80 22.04
N ALA A 29 -1.03 0.95 21.00
CA ALA A 29 -1.05 -0.51 21.16
C ALA A 29 0.32 -1.13 21.54
N GLY A 30 1.34 -0.33 21.82
CA GLY A 30 2.68 -0.80 22.18
C GLY A 30 3.45 -1.43 21.02
N VAL A 31 3.11 -1.08 19.78
CA VAL A 31 3.81 -1.54 18.58
C VAL A 31 4.86 -0.52 18.16
N ASP A 32 6.12 -0.94 18.11
CA ASP A 32 7.21 -0.12 17.58
C ASP A 32 7.12 -0.07 16.05
N THR A 33 7.09 1.14 15.48
CA THR A 33 6.89 1.35 14.06
C THR A 33 8.01 2.18 13.44
N LYS A 34 8.51 1.74 12.29
CA LYS A 34 9.44 2.52 11.45
C LYS A 34 8.85 2.63 10.05
N VAL A 35 8.88 3.84 9.48
CA VAL A 35 8.36 4.09 8.14
C VAL A 35 9.48 4.55 7.23
N PHE A 36 9.59 3.92 6.07
CA PHE A 36 10.57 4.26 5.05
C PHE A 36 9.89 4.37 3.69
N GLU A 37 10.38 5.27 2.88
CA GLU A 37 10.03 5.29 1.46
C GLU A 37 10.75 4.17 0.72
N PHE A 38 10.18 3.72 -0.38
CA PHE A 38 10.86 2.76 -1.24
C PHE A 38 12.18 3.33 -1.74
N PRO A 39 13.29 2.62 -1.52
CA PRO A 39 14.60 3.11 -1.88
C PRO A 39 14.80 3.16 -3.39
N ALA A 40 15.59 4.11 -3.82
CA ALA A 40 16.08 4.19 -5.19
C ALA A 40 17.44 3.47 -5.30
N GLY A 41 17.54 2.55 -6.27
CA GLY A 41 18.78 1.85 -6.57
C GLY A 41 19.30 0.92 -5.46
N VAL A 42 20.47 0.36 -5.68
CA VAL A 42 21.10 -0.64 -4.79
C VAL A 42 21.52 -0.03 -3.45
N ALA A 43 22.08 1.17 -3.47
CA ALA A 43 22.54 1.86 -2.27
C ALA A 43 21.40 2.13 -1.27
N GLY A 44 20.21 2.50 -1.77
CA GLY A 44 19.04 2.69 -0.93
C GLY A 44 18.56 1.38 -0.28
N TRP A 45 18.68 0.24 -0.95
CA TRP A 45 18.37 -1.06 -0.33
C TRP A 45 19.38 -1.45 0.75
N SER A 46 20.66 -1.13 0.59
CA SER A 46 21.67 -1.43 1.61
C SER A 46 21.41 -0.67 2.91
N SER A 47 20.99 0.60 2.84
CA SER A 47 20.67 1.40 4.03
C SER A 47 19.41 0.92 4.77
N LEU A 48 18.46 0.32 4.04
CA LEU A 48 17.24 -0.26 4.63
C LEU A 48 17.44 -1.67 5.21
N TRP A 49 18.55 -2.32 4.91
CA TRP A 49 18.72 -3.72 5.26
C TRP A 49 18.70 -3.97 6.77
N GLU A 50 19.35 -3.12 7.55
CA GLU A 50 19.34 -3.21 9.00
C GLU A 50 17.94 -3.04 9.61
N PRO A 51 17.16 -1.97 9.29
CA PRO A 51 15.77 -1.86 9.71
C PRO A 51 14.91 -3.06 9.33
N LEU A 52 15.03 -3.58 8.10
CA LEU A 52 14.27 -4.73 7.63
C LEU A 52 14.63 -6.01 8.41
N ARG A 53 15.89 -6.18 8.75
CA ARG A 53 16.37 -7.30 9.57
C ARG A 53 15.89 -7.21 11.03
N ASP A 54 15.78 -6.01 11.57
CA ASP A 54 15.33 -5.76 12.94
C ASP A 54 13.80 -5.90 13.09
N GLY A 55 13.02 -5.59 12.06
CA GLY A 55 11.57 -5.70 12.09
C GLY A 55 11.05 -7.13 12.20
N ASP A 56 9.95 -7.34 12.89
CA ASP A 56 9.22 -8.62 12.95
C ASP A 56 8.30 -8.77 11.74
N ILE A 57 7.63 -7.68 11.36
CA ILE A 57 6.71 -7.59 10.23
C ILE A 57 7.20 -6.51 9.27
N ILE A 58 7.23 -6.85 7.99
CA ILE A 58 7.52 -5.92 6.89
C ILE A 58 6.22 -5.65 6.15
N PHE A 59 5.69 -4.45 6.33
CA PHE A 59 4.49 -4.00 5.63
C PHE A 59 4.89 -3.27 4.34
N VAL A 60 4.43 -3.78 3.21
CA VAL A 60 4.81 -3.29 1.88
C VAL A 60 3.60 -2.69 1.20
N GLN A 61 3.61 -1.37 1.02
CA GLN A 61 2.52 -0.67 0.37
C GLN A 61 2.72 -0.60 -1.14
N ARG A 62 1.74 -1.12 -1.90
CA ARG A 62 1.51 -0.91 -3.34
C ARG A 62 2.66 -1.33 -4.26
N LYS A 63 3.91 -0.95 -3.98
CA LYS A 63 5.06 -1.34 -4.80
C LYS A 63 5.41 -2.82 -4.59
N ARG A 64 5.94 -3.44 -5.64
CA ARG A 64 6.36 -4.84 -5.62
C ARG A 64 7.85 -4.93 -5.41
N LEU A 65 8.25 -5.69 -4.41
CA LEU A 65 9.65 -5.89 -4.08
C LEU A 65 10.39 -6.67 -5.16
N PRO A 66 11.68 -6.41 -5.39
CA PRO A 66 12.56 -7.26 -6.19
C PRO A 66 12.60 -8.68 -5.62
N ARG A 67 12.76 -9.69 -6.51
CA ARG A 67 12.83 -11.11 -6.10
C ARG A 67 13.96 -11.36 -5.09
N SER A 68 15.10 -10.73 -5.29
CA SER A 68 16.26 -10.84 -4.37
C SER A 68 15.90 -10.40 -2.95
N VAL A 69 15.22 -9.27 -2.81
CA VAL A 69 14.77 -8.75 -1.52
C VAL A 69 13.75 -9.69 -0.88
N LEU A 70 12.74 -10.15 -1.63
CA LEU A 70 11.75 -11.10 -1.14
C LEU A 70 12.39 -12.39 -0.61
N LEU A 71 13.33 -12.97 -1.37
CA LEU A 71 14.06 -14.16 -0.96
C LEU A 71 14.89 -13.92 0.31
N ALA A 72 15.55 -12.76 0.40
CA ALA A 72 16.33 -12.39 1.57
C ALA A 72 15.45 -12.23 2.82
N LEU A 73 14.30 -11.57 2.71
CA LEU A 73 13.34 -11.44 3.81
C LEU A 73 12.79 -12.81 4.26
N LYS A 74 12.48 -13.70 3.32
CA LYS A 74 12.04 -15.06 3.67
C LYS A 74 13.14 -15.88 4.35
N ARG A 75 14.40 -15.77 3.92
CA ARG A 75 15.54 -16.42 4.63
C ARG A 75 15.68 -15.91 6.06
N LEU A 76 15.38 -14.64 6.31
CA LEU A 76 15.35 -14.05 7.66
C LEU A 76 14.07 -14.38 8.43
N LYS A 77 13.19 -15.22 7.87
CA LYS A 77 11.88 -15.62 8.46
C LYS A 77 10.99 -14.42 8.82
N LYS A 78 11.10 -13.31 8.07
CA LYS A 78 10.26 -12.13 8.28
C LYS A 78 8.85 -12.37 7.77
N LYS A 79 7.86 -11.86 8.50
CA LYS A 79 6.46 -11.82 8.05
C LYS A 79 6.28 -10.65 7.10
N ILE A 80 5.70 -10.90 5.94
CA ILE A 80 5.47 -9.88 4.91
C ILE A 80 3.97 -9.68 4.77
N VAL A 81 3.53 -8.44 4.98
CA VAL A 81 2.17 -7.97 4.69
C VAL A 81 2.23 -7.12 3.42
N TYR A 82 1.39 -7.42 2.46
CA TYR A 82 1.29 -6.64 1.23
C TYR A 82 -0.05 -5.93 1.16
N ASP A 83 0.00 -4.60 1.08
CA ASP A 83 -1.16 -3.72 1.00
C ASP A 83 -1.25 -3.05 -0.38
N PHE A 84 -2.44 -3.03 -0.98
CA PHE A 84 -2.68 -2.31 -2.21
C PHE A 84 -4.14 -1.88 -2.36
N ASP A 85 -4.32 -0.65 -2.81
CA ASP A 85 -5.60 0.02 -3.03
C ASP A 85 -5.91 0.24 -4.52
N ASP A 86 -4.91 0.04 -5.39
CA ASP A 86 -5.02 0.14 -6.85
C ASP A 86 -4.79 -1.21 -7.54
N ALA A 87 -5.32 -1.31 -8.76
CA ALA A 87 -5.17 -2.49 -9.62
C ALA A 87 -3.74 -2.61 -10.20
N VAL A 88 -2.74 -2.78 -9.32
CA VAL A 88 -1.30 -2.79 -9.64
C VAL A 88 -0.89 -3.86 -10.68
N MET A 89 -1.72 -4.89 -10.86
CA MET A 89 -1.53 -5.95 -11.85
C MET A 89 -1.81 -5.50 -13.28
N PHE A 90 -2.57 -4.40 -13.45
CA PHE A 90 -2.93 -3.84 -14.76
C PHE A 90 -2.09 -2.60 -15.10
N LYS A 91 -2.17 -2.15 -16.34
CA LYS A 91 -1.69 -0.83 -16.75
C LYS A 91 -2.67 0.26 -16.28
N ASN A 92 -2.30 1.53 -16.47
CA ASN A 92 -3.17 2.65 -16.17
C ASN A 92 -4.40 2.66 -17.11
N SER A 93 -5.44 3.39 -16.71
CA SER A 93 -6.71 3.52 -17.44
C SER A 93 -6.57 4.12 -18.86
N LEU A 94 -5.50 4.86 -19.12
CA LEU A 94 -5.22 5.45 -20.45
C LEU A 94 -4.68 4.43 -21.46
N SER A 95 -4.33 3.23 -21.03
CA SER A 95 -3.83 2.20 -21.94
C SER A 95 -4.95 1.49 -22.67
N LYS A 96 -4.94 1.48 -24.02
CA LYS A 96 -5.90 0.72 -24.85
C LYS A 96 -6.00 -0.76 -24.45
N ASN A 97 -4.92 -1.36 -23.98
CA ASN A 97 -4.89 -2.71 -23.44
C ASN A 97 -4.44 -2.66 -21.97
N PRO A 98 -5.32 -2.92 -20.99
CA PRO A 98 -5.00 -2.87 -19.58
C PRO A 98 -4.09 -4.02 -19.13
N TYR A 99 -4.03 -5.11 -19.87
CA TYR A 99 -3.26 -6.31 -19.50
C TYR A 99 -1.77 -6.12 -19.71
N SER A 100 -0.97 -6.65 -18.78
CA SER A 100 0.48 -6.65 -18.85
C SER A 100 1.05 -7.90 -18.18
N LEU A 101 1.56 -8.81 -18.95
CA LEU A 101 2.19 -10.03 -18.43
C LEU A 101 3.27 -9.72 -17.37
N ARG A 102 4.10 -8.71 -17.62
CA ARG A 102 5.15 -8.28 -16.69
C ARG A 102 4.56 -7.83 -15.33
N ARG A 103 3.48 -7.03 -15.35
CA ARG A 103 2.83 -6.55 -14.11
C ARG A 103 2.14 -7.70 -13.38
N THR A 104 1.40 -8.53 -14.11
CA THR A 104 0.73 -9.72 -13.56
C THR A 104 1.73 -10.70 -12.94
N MET A 105 2.83 -11.03 -13.63
CA MET A 105 3.86 -11.91 -13.08
C MET A 105 4.55 -11.32 -11.84
N SER A 106 4.80 -10.02 -11.85
CA SER A 106 5.37 -9.33 -10.68
C SER A 106 4.41 -9.30 -9.50
N PHE A 107 3.11 -9.14 -9.74
CA PHE A 107 2.06 -9.23 -8.74
C PHE A 107 1.94 -10.64 -8.14
N LYS A 108 1.82 -11.66 -9.00
CA LYS A 108 1.83 -13.07 -8.58
C LYS A 108 3.04 -13.42 -7.70
N ARG A 109 4.22 -12.98 -8.12
CA ARG A 109 5.44 -13.18 -7.35
C ARG A 109 5.37 -12.50 -5.99
N MET A 110 4.90 -11.25 -5.93
CA MET A 110 4.75 -10.54 -4.65
C MET A 110 3.83 -11.33 -3.72
N LEU A 111 2.65 -11.74 -4.19
CA LEU A 111 1.69 -12.53 -3.42
C LEU A 111 2.28 -13.86 -2.94
N HIS A 112 3.05 -14.56 -3.78
CA HIS A 112 3.67 -15.83 -3.42
C HIS A 112 4.63 -15.72 -2.20
N TYR A 113 5.31 -14.58 -2.04
CA TYR A 113 6.24 -14.37 -0.91
C TYR A 113 5.60 -13.67 0.29
N THR A 114 4.36 -13.23 0.17
CA THR A 114 3.61 -12.53 1.22
C THR A 114 2.96 -13.53 2.18
N ASP A 115 2.83 -13.19 3.45
CA ASP A 115 2.13 -14.00 4.46
C ASP A 115 0.68 -13.54 4.65
N PHE A 116 0.40 -12.26 4.41
CA PHE A 116 -0.92 -11.66 4.55
C PHE A 116 -1.11 -10.53 3.53
N VAL A 117 -2.28 -10.48 2.93
CA VAL A 117 -2.64 -9.47 1.90
C VAL A 117 -3.77 -8.59 2.38
N VAL A 118 -3.60 -7.29 2.25
CA VAL A 118 -4.62 -6.28 2.48
C VAL A 118 -5.01 -5.67 1.13
N ALA A 119 -6.25 -5.86 0.73
CA ALA A 119 -6.83 -5.30 -0.50
C ALA A 119 -7.74 -4.12 -0.19
N GLY A 120 -7.72 -3.07 -1.01
CA GLY A 120 -8.52 -1.87 -0.80
C GLY A 120 -10.03 -2.06 -1.05
N ASN A 121 -10.43 -3.10 -1.78
CA ASN A 121 -11.84 -3.41 -2.08
C ASN A 121 -12.02 -4.88 -2.48
N GLU A 122 -13.28 -5.30 -2.66
CA GLU A 122 -13.61 -6.69 -3.01
C GLU A 122 -13.09 -7.12 -4.38
N PHE A 123 -13.06 -6.23 -5.38
CA PHE A 123 -12.49 -6.55 -6.69
C PHE A 123 -10.99 -6.89 -6.57
N LEU A 124 -10.24 -6.09 -5.84
CA LEU A 124 -8.81 -6.31 -5.62
C LEU A 124 -8.54 -7.58 -4.80
N LYS A 125 -9.41 -7.88 -3.83
CA LYS A 125 -9.38 -9.13 -3.08
C LYS A 125 -9.56 -10.32 -4.00
N GLN A 126 -10.62 -10.35 -4.83
CA GLN A 126 -10.87 -11.43 -5.78
C GLN A 126 -9.69 -11.65 -6.74
N GLU A 127 -9.04 -10.58 -7.21
CA GLU A 127 -7.84 -10.67 -8.02
C GLU A 127 -6.65 -11.28 -7.26
N ALA A 128 -6.50 -10.98 -5.97
CA ALA A 128 -5.45 -11.54 -5.13
C ALA A 128 -5.72 -13.00 -4.75
N GLU A 129 -6.97 -13.36 -4.45
CA GLU A 129 -7.38 -14.71 -4.05
C GLU A 129 -7.13 -15.76 -5.12
N LYS A 130 -6.97 -15.36 -6.39
CA LYS A 130 -6.51 -16.26 -7.47
C LYS A 130 -5.12 -16.85 -7.19
N TYR A 131 -4.34 -16.23 -6.30
CA TYR A 131 -2.92 -16.56 -6.06
C TYR A 131 -2.51 -16.62 -4.60
N HIS A 132 -3.40 -16.22 -3.66
CA HIS A 132 -3.10 -16.15 -2.23
C HIS A 132 -4.37 -16.40 -1.40
N SER A 133 -4.30 -17.27 -0.40
CA SER A 133 -5.46 -17.66 0.40
C SER A 133 -5.78 -16.71 1.56
N ASN A 134 -4.81 -15.95 2.03
CA ASN A 134 -4.96 -15.09 3.20
C ASN A 134 -5.09 -13.61 2.78
N VAL A 135 -6.26 -13.23 2.31
CA VAL A 135 -6.58 -11.89 1.82
C VAL A 135 -7.72 -11.28 2.63
N LYS A 136 -7.55 -10.05 3.10
CA LYS A 136 -8.60 -9.26 3.77
C LYS A 136 -8.84 -7.95 3.04
N VAL A 137 -10.08 -7.49 3.05
CA VAL A 137 -10.42 -6.16 2.58
C VAL A 137 -10.30 -5.16 3.72
N LEU A 138 -9.57 -4.10 3.48
CA LEU A 138 -9.53 -2.90 4.30
C LEU A 138 -9.75 -1.70 3.37
N PRO A 139 -10.96 -1.15 3.28
CA PRO A 139 -11.22 0.05 2.49
C PRO A 139 -10.33 1.20 2.96
N THR A 140 -10.05 2.14 2.06
CA THR A 140 -9.30 3.34 2.43
C THR A 140 -10.22 4.25 3.24
N PRO A 141 -10.00 4.43 4.56
CA PRO A 141 -10.86 5.24 5.41
C PRO A 141 -10.46 6.71 5.34
N VAL A 142 -11.41 7.55 5.67
CA VAL A 142 -11.19 8.97 5.90
C VAL A 142 -11.40 9.26 7.38
N ASP A 143 -10.53 10.04 7.96
CA ASP A 143 -10.66 10.52 9.33
C ASP A 143 -11.80 11.56 9.41
N ALA A 144 -12.98 11.13 9.83
CA ALA A 144 -14.17 11.95 9.88
C ALA A 144 -14.09 13.07 10.95
N GLU A 145 -13.26 12.91 11.98
CA GLU A 145 -13.04 13.96 12.98
C GLU A 145 -12.24 15.13 12.40
N ARG A 146 -11.34 14.83 11.47
CA ARG A 146 -10.53 15.83 10.78
C ARG A 146 -11.30 16.59 9.69
N TYR A 147 -12.29 15.94 9.07
CA TYR A 147 -13.07 16.50 7.96
C TYR A 147 -14.51 16.77 8.42
N GLN A 148 -14.73 17.95 8.98
CA GLN A 148 -16.06 18.37 9.40
C GLN A 148 -16.93 18.77 8.21
N GLU A 149 -18.22 18.50 8.32
CA GLU A 149 -19.20 18.94 7.32
C GLU A 149 -19.23 20.48 7.26
N LYS A 150 -19.11 21.01 6.06
CA LYS A 150 -19.33 22.41 5.81
C LYS A 150 -20.83 22.68 5.81
N GLN A 151 -21.30 23.64 6.64
CA GLN A 151 -22.67 24.10 6.54
C GLN A 151 -22.89 24.71 5.17
N ILE A 152 -23.81 24.11 4.40
CA ILE A 152 -24.16 24.55 3.06
C ILE A 152 -25.19 25.66 3.22
N SER A 153 -24.85 26.89 2.84
CA SER A 153 -25.85 27.94 2.62
C SER A 153 -26.61 27.63 1.32
N VAL A 154 -27.92 27.60 1.39
CA VAL A 154 -28.76 27.46 0.21
C VAL A 154 -28.51 28.67 -0.70
N SER A 155 -28.06 28.43 -1.92
CA SER A 155 -27.88 29.45 -2.95
C SER A 155 -28.64 29.03 -4.20
N ASP A 156 -29.12 30.01 -4.99
CA ASP A 156 -29.79 29.74 -6.25
C ASP A 156 -28.87 29.21 -7.36
N THR A 157 -27.58 29.04 -7.03
CA THR A 157 -26.54 28.59 -7.96
C THR A 157 -26.09 27.18 -7.60
N VAL A 158 -26.14 26.26 -8.57
CA VAL A 158 -25.56 24.92 -8.46
C VAL A 158 -24.10 24.97 -8.87
N ASN A 159 -23.22 24.64 -7.92
CA ASN A 159 -21.78 24.54 -8.17
C ASN A 159 -21.42 23.07 -8.47
N LEU A 160 -20.92 22.81 -9.66
CA LEU A 160 -20.36 21.51 -10.03
C LEU A 160 -18.85 21.56 -9.87
N GLY A 161 -18.30 20.73 -9.00
CA GLY A 161 -16.86 20.63 -8.75
C GLY A 161 -16.34 19.23 -9.07
N TRP A 162 -15.14 19.16 -9.64
CA TRP A 162 -14.40 17.93 -9.81
C TRP A 162 -13.01 18.08 -9.14
N ILE A 163 -12.61 17.05 -8.40
CA ILE A 163 -11.29 16.99 -7.76
C ILE A 163 -10.62 15.69 -8.19
N GLY A 164 -9.43 15.79 -8.77
CA GLY A 164 -8.65 14.63 -9.18
C GLY A 164 -7.18 14.96 -9.36
N ASP A 165 -6.34 13.93 -9.40
CA ASP A 165 -4.92 14.05 -9.71
C ASP A 165 -4.71 13.95 -11.23
N HIS A 166 -3.56 14.44 -11.70
CA HIS A 166 -3.19 14.54 -13.12
C HIS A 166 -3.26 13.21 -13.91
N GLY A 167 -3.30 12.07 -13.21
CA GLY A 167 -3.46 10.73 -13.78
C GLY A 167 -4.90 10.20 -13.79
N SER A 168 -5.88 10.98 -13.35
CA SER A 168 -7.29 10.56 -13.16
C SER A 168 -8.23 11.05 -14.26
N ILE A 169 -7.73 11.69 -15.31
CA ILE A 169 -8.49 12.20 -16.47
C ILE A 169 -8.38 11.19 -17.63
#